data_0b049637beb7293cc747b40203da4660
#
_entry.id   0b049637beb7293cc747b40203da4660
#
_cell.length_a   1.000
_cell.length_b   1.000
_cell.length_c   1.000
_cell.angle_alpha   90.00
_cell.angle_beta   90.00
_cell.angle_gamma   90.00
#
_symmetry.space_group_name_H-M   'P 1'
#
loop_
_entity.id
_entity.type
_entity.pdbx_description
1 polymer ?
#
loop_
_entity_poly.entity_id
_entity_poly.type
_entity_poly.pdbx_seq_one_letter_code
_entity_poly.pdbx_strand_id
1 'polypeptide(L)'
;VVNALFYVLGKYEHIHIPSLREAGMKRAYELIVKEDSNTSFQCLGPVNKMLNYIVRWIVDGPNSEAMERHREKLKDFAWMGAEGLMMTGTNGSQLWDTSFIAQAMCESGLSAKPANHEICRRILSWLDMCQIRENPRFHRTAYRFATKGAWPFSTREQGYTVSDCTAEGLKGVLMLQEASGASLGRPVSQRRLRDTVDLLLSMQNPGGGYASYETINGPSFTEWLNPAEVFGNIMVEYAYPECTTSVVSGLRMFQQYDDYRSAEIDAAVERAVKYILGAQRPDGSWYGSWAICFTYAAMFALESLKHAGYTYENSEPVRRACTFLLSKQREDGSWGESYKSCETHEYVQSDSQVVQTSWAIIGLLHAGYPEAEPIQRAVTLIMQRQLPDGSWAQEQIEGIFNQ
;
A
#
# COMPACT_ATOMS: atom_id res chain seq x y z
N VAL A 1 -9.06 -30.29 -2.18
CA VAL A 1 -7.93 -30.35 -3.13
C VAL A 1 -6.62 -30.38 -2.36
N VAL A 2 -6.34 -29.41 -1.48
CA VAL A 2 -5.08 -29.27 -0.73
C VAL A 2 -4.76 -30.51 0.10
N ASN A 3 -5.70 -31.04 0.87
CA ASN A 3 -5.50 -32.25 1.67
C ASN A 3 -5.17 -33.51 0.81
N ALA A 4 -5.78 -33.62 -0.37
CA ALA A 4 -5.46 -34.71 -1.32
C ALA A 4 -4.04 -34.54 -1.88
N LEU A 5 -3.65 -33.31 -2.20
CA LEU A 5 -2.29 -33.01 -2.66
C LEU A 5 -1.26 -33.31 -1.57
N PHE A 6 -1.47 -32.88 -0.33
CA PHE A 6 -0.57 -33.22 0.79
C PHE A 6 -0.48 -34.73 1.06
N TYR A 7 -1.58 -35.44 0.93
CA TYR A 7 -1.54 -36.90 1.03
C TYR A 7 -0.66 -37.53 -0.05
N VAL A 8 -0.80 -37.07 -1.30
CA VAL A 8 0.03 -37.55 -2.43
C VAL A 8 1.50 -37.16 -2.23
N LEU A 9 1.78 -35.92 -1.84
CA LEU A 9 3.14 -35.45 -1.57
C LEU A 9 3.76 -36.21 -0.38
N GLY A 10 3.00 -36.52 0.67
CA GLY A 10 3.46 -37.36 1.78
C GLY A 10 3.84 -38.74 1.35
N LYS A 11 3.11 -39.33 0.39
CA LYS A 11 3.51 -40.64 -0.22
C LYS A 11 4.75 -40.52 -1.09
N TYR A 12 4.85 -39.43 -1.88
CA TYR A 12 6.04 -39.16 -2.69
C TYR A 12 7.30 -38.99 -1.83
N GLU A 13 7.23 -38.43 -0.64
CA GLU A 13 8.36 -38.28 0.28
C GLU A 13 9.04 -39.64 0.61
N HIS A 14 8.27 -40.74 0.65
CA HIS A 14 8.82 -42.09 0.89
C HIS A 14 9.50 -42.71 -0.32
N ILE A 15 9.17 -42.27 -1.54
CA ILE A 15 9.65 -42.84 -2.79
C ILE A 15 10.31 -41.82 -3.73
N HIS A 16 10.68 -40.65 -3.19
CA HIS A 16 11.23 -39.57 -3.98
C HIS A 16 12.51 -39.96 -4.72
N ILE A 17 12.75 -39.25 -5.83
CA ILE A 17 14.00 -39.34 -6.59
C ILE A 17 15.05 -38.48 -5.87
N PRO A 18 16.10 -39.09 -5.27
CA PRO A 18 17.07 -38.35 -4.44
C PRO A 18 17.72 -37.13 -5.15
N SER A 19 18.13 -37.31 -6.39
CA SER A 19 18.78 -36.25 -7.18
C SER A 19 17.85 -35.06 -7.47
N LEU A 20 16.55 -35.32 -7.73
CA LEU A 20 15.57 -34.27 -7.95
C LEU A 20 15.28 -33.50 -6.64
N ARG A 21 15.15 -34.24 -5.53
CA ARG A 21 14.97 -33.61 -4.20
C ARG A 21 16.17 -32.74 -3.83
N GLU A 22 17.39 -33.24 -4.00
CA GLU A 22 18.61 -32.47 -3.73
C GLU A 22 18.69 -31.21 -4.59
N ALA A 23 18.38 -31.30 -5.88
CA ALA A 23 18.35 -30.16 -6.78
C ALA A 23 17.29 -29.12 -6.33
N GLY A 24 16.10 -29.60 -5.90
CA GLY A 24 15.03 -28.74 -5.37
C GLY A 24 15.44 -28.03 -4.08
N MET A 25 16.02 -28.74 -3.12
CA MET A 25 16.52 -28.16 -1.86
C MET A 25 17.61 -27.12 -2.11
N LYS A 26 18.57 -27.42 -2.98
CA LYS A 26 19.62 -26.48 -3.38
C LYS A 26 19.03 -25.22 -3.99
N ARG A 27 18.06 -25.39 -4.90
CA ARG A 27 17.39 -24.24 -5.52
C ARG A 27 16.60 -23.38 -4.52
N ALA A 28 15.86 -24.01 -3.60
CA ALA A 28 15.14 -23.31 -2.54
C ALA A 28 16.11 -22.52 -1.66
N TYR A 29 17.21 -23.12 -1.25
CA TYR A 29 18.23 -22.43 -0.46
C TYR A 29 18.85 -21.23 -1.22
N GLU A 30 19.16 -21.38 -2.51
CA GLU A 30 19.66 -20.28 -3.34
C GLU A 30 18.66 -19.10 -3.39
N LEU A 31 17.36 -19.38 -3.46
CA LEU A 31 16.33 -18.34 -3.46
C LEU A 31 16.22 -17.64 -2.11
N ILE A 32 16.32 -18.39 -1.00
CA ILE A 32 16.35 -17.83 0.36
C ILE A 32 17.54 -16.89 0.53
N VAL A 33 18.73 -17.30 0.10
CA VAL A 33 19.94 -16.44 0.16
C VAL A 33 19.78 -15.16 -0.65
N LYS A 34 19.14 -15.24 -1.83
CA LYS A 34 18.85 -14.08 -2.67
C LYS A 34 17.82 -13.15 -2.03
N GLU A 35 16.78 -13.72 -1.44
CA GLU A 35 15.77 -12.95 -0.71
C GLU A 35 16.38 -12.20 0.48
N ASP A 36 17.15 -12.90 1.31
CA ASP A 36 17.88 -12.27 2.42
C ASP A 36 18.77 -11.12 1.94
N SER A 37 19.50 -11.31 0.85
CA SER A 37 20.36 -10.27 0.27
C SER A 37 19.57 -9.08 -0.27
N ASN A 38 18.45 -9.34 -0.96
CA ASN A 38 17.65 -8.30 -1.62
C ASN A 38 16.80 -7.48 -0.64
N THR A 39 16.52 -8.03 0.55
CA THR A 39 15.71 -7.40 1.60
C THR A 39 16.53 -7.03 2.85
N SER A 40 17.86 -7.08 2.77
CA SER A 40 18.75 -6.86 3.91
C SER A 40 18.35 -7.71 5.13
N PHE A 41 17.92 -8.95 4.90
CA PHE A 41 17.42 -9.91 5.90
C PHE A 41 16.10 -9.50 6.58
N GLN A 42 15.43 -8.46 6.11
CA GLN A 42 14.10 -8.11 6.63
C GLN A 42 13.05 -9.11 6.16
N CYS A 43 13.16 -9.60 4.92
CA CYS A 43 12.14 -10.41 4.23
C CYS A 43 10.83 -9.62 3.99
N LEU A 44 9.88 -10.22 3.30
CA LEU A 44 8.61 -9.55 2.97
C LEU A 44 7.65 -9.49 4.17
N GLY A 45 7.60 -10.53 4.97
CA GLY A 45 6.67 -10.63 6.09
C GLY A 45 7.18 -11.57 7.18
N PRO A 46 6.51 -11.62 8.35
CA PRO A 46 7.00 -12.37 9.50
C PRO A 46 7.09 -13.87 9.27
N VAL A 47 6.17 -14.46 8.50
CA VAL A 47 6.14 -15.91 8.25
C VAL A 47 7.34 -16.33 7.41
N ASN A 48 7.56 -15.68 6.25
CA ASN A 48 8.72 -16.03 5.42
C ASN A 48 10.04 -15.65 6.08
N LYS A 49 10.06 -14.59 6.92
CA LYS A 49 11.18 -14.24 7.78
C LYS A 49 11.59 -15.41 8.66
N MET A 50 10.64 -16.01 9.38
CA MET A 50 10.92 -17.13 10.29
C MET A 50 11.31 -18.40 9.53
N LEU A 51 10.71 -18.67 8.37
CA LEU A 51 11.11 -19.80 7.52
C LEU A 51 12.54 -19.65 7.02
N ASN A 52 12.91 -18.48 6.49
CA ASN A 52 14.28 -18.20 6.07
C ASN A 52 15.27 -18.34 7.25
N TYR A 53 14.93 -17.78 8.41
CA TYR A 53 15.73 -17.87 9.62
C TYR A 53 16.01 -19.33 10.04
N ILE A 54 14.99 -20.18 10.04
CA ILE A 54 15.12 -21.62 10.37
C ILE A 54 16.01 -22.33 9.36
N VAL A 55 15.79 -22.09 8.06
CA VAL A 55 16.61 -22.74 7.01
C VAL A 55 18.07 -22.30 7.13
N ARG A 56 18.34 -21.00 7.35
CA ARG A 56 19.70 -20.51 7.53
C ARG A 56 20.36 -21.08 8.81
N TRP A 57 19.58 -21.25 9.88
CA TRP A 57 20.07 -21.90 11.09
C TRP A 57 20.50 -23.36 10.84
N ILE A 58 19.69 -24.11 10.09
CA ILE A 58 19.98 -25.54 9.77
C ILE A 58 21.19 -25.65 8.84
N VAL A 59 21.27 -24.81 7.80
CA VAL A 59 22.28 -24.96 6.74
C VAL A 59 23.60 -24.27 7.10
N ASP A 60 23.55 -23.04 7.62
CA ASP A 60 24.74 -22.21 7.87
C ASP A 60 25.22 -22.33 9.31
N GLY A 61 24.38 -22.84 10.21
CA GLY A 61 24.68 -22.98 11.63
C GLY A 61 24.36 -21.73 12.47
N PRO A 62 24.21 -21.92 13.81
CA PRO A 62 23.67 -20.91 14.73
C PRO A 62 24.56 -19.66 14.90
N ASN A 63 25.84 -19.74 14.56
CA ASN A 63 26.82 -18.68 14.76
C ASN A 63 27.23 -18.01 13.42
N SER A 64 26.49 -18.26 12.34
CA SER A 64 26.77 -17.63 11.04
C SER A 64 26.40 -16.13 11.03
N GLU A 65 27.02 -15.35 10.16
CA GLU A 65 26.68 -13.94 9.90
C GLU A 65 25.19 -13.79 9.53
N ALA A 66 24.68 -14.70 8.72
CA ALA A 66 23.27 -14.70 8.35
C ALA A 66 22.35 -14.76 9.58
N MET A 67 22.69 -15.58 10.57
CA MET A 67 21.93 -15.70 11.80
C MET A 67 21.96 -14.45 12.66
N GLU A 68 23.09 -13.77 12.72
CA GLU A 68 23.21 -12.49 13.42
C GLU A 68 22.31 -11.42 12.77
N ARG A 69 22.41 -11.27 11.45
CA ARG A 69 21.59 -10.34 10.69
C ARG A 69 20.10 -10.65 10.77
N HIS A 70 19.72 -11.92 10.74
CA HIS A 70 18.33 -12.30 10.97
C HIS A 70 17.83 -11.92 12.37
N ARG A 71 18.63 -12.12 13.41
CA ARG A 71 18.27 -11.72 14.80
C ARG A 71 18.07 -10.21 14.93
N GLU A 72 18.94 -9.42 14.31
CA GLU A 72 18.81 -7.95 14.30
C GLU A 72 17.48 -7.49 13.72
N LYS A 73 16.99 -8.20 12.65
CA LYS A 73 15.78 -7.85 11.93
C LYS A 73 14.48 -8.45 12.50
N LEU A 74 14.56 -9.31 13.52
CA LEU A 74 13.34 -9.84 14.17
C LEU A 74 12.51 -8.73 14.82
N LYS A 75 13.16 -7.73 15.39
CA LYS A 75 12.49 -6.59 16.02
C LYS A 75 11.65 -5.74 15.08
N ASP A 76 11.93 -5.80 13.77
CA ASP A 76 11.17 -5.05 12.76
C ASP A 76 9.71 -5.57 12.63
N PHE A 77 9.44 -6.77 13.17
CA PHE A 77 8.11 -7.39 13.21
C PHE A 77 7.49 -7.41 14.61
N ALA A 78 8.16 -6.83 15.59
CA ALA A 78 7.71 -6.86 16.97
C ALA A 78 7.34 -5.46 17.46
N TRP A 79 6.26 -5.34 18.20
CA TRP A 79 5.88 -4.11 18.87
C TRP A 79 5.32 -4.37 20.26
N MET A 80 5.45 -3.38 21.16
CA MET A 80 4.98 -3.46 22.52
C MET A 80 3.62 -2.75 22.62
N GLY A 81 2.58 -3.54 22.86
CA GLY A 81 1.25 -3.03 23.15
C GLY A 81 0.90 -3.11 24.64
N ALA A 82 -0.31 -2.73 24.99
CA ALA A 82 -0.81 -2.82 26.37
C ALA A 82 -0.84 -4.26 26.90
N GLU A 83 -1.01 -5.25 26.03
CA GLU A 83 -1.08 -6.67 26.35
C GLU A 83 0.29 -7.37 26.29
N GLY A 84 1.36 -6.63 26.03
CA GLY A 84 2.72 -7.15 25.94
C GLY A 84 3.33 -7.07 24.53
N LEU A 85 4.36 -7.89 24.30
CA LEU A 85 5.06 -7.99 23.03
C LEU A 85 4.20 -8.74 22.01
N MET A 86 3.88 -8.08 20.91
CA MET A 86 3.08 -8.63 19.82
C MET A 86 3.88 -8.64 18.51
N MET A 87 3.44 -9.47 17.57
CA MET A 87 4.00 -9.52 16.21
C MET A 87 3.05 -8.82 15.24
N THR A 88 3.60 -8.01 14.36
CA THR A 88 2.87 -7.40 13.25
C THR A 88 2.64 -8.41 12.13
N GLY A 89 1.55 -8.26 11.39
CA GLY A 89 1.25 -9.11 10.21
C GLY A 89 2.12 -8.79 8.98
N THR A 90 2.70 -7.58 8.95
CA THR A 90 3.61 -7.10 7.90
C THR A 90 4.83 -6.43 8.51
N ASN A 91 5.69 -5.84 7.68
CA ASN A 91 6.71 -4.88 8.12
C ASN A 91 6.03 -3.61 8.68
N GLY A 92 6.84 -2.69 9.24
CA GLY A 92 6.35 -1.37 9.64
C GLY A 92 5.90 -0.52 8.44
N SER A 93 5.14 0.53 8.71
CA SER A 93 4.53 1.43 7.72
C SER A 93 5.23 2.78 7.56
N GLN A 94 6.50 2.85 7.94
CA GLN A 94 7.22 4.13 8.09
C GLN A 94 7.18 5.01 6.83
N LEU A 95 7.36 4.42 5.66
CA LEU A 95 7.31 5.19 4.43
C LEU A 95 5.88 5.62 4.07
N TRP A 96 4.94 4.69 4.17
CA TRP A 96 3.53 4.94 3.94
C TRP A 96 3.03 6.11 4.76
N ASP A 97 3.22 6.05 6.08
CA ASP A 97 2.82 7.11 7.01
C ASP A 97 3.52 8.44 6.70
N THR A 98 4.83 8.41 6.42
CA THR A 98 5.60 9.62 6.10
C THR A 98 5.12 10.28 4.81
N SER A 99 4.69 9.49 3.82
CA SER A 99 4.14 10.00 2.56
C SER A 99 2.84 10.78 2.78
N PHE A 100 1.94 10.25 3.62
CA PHE A 100 0.70 10.95 3.99
C PHE A 100 0.94 12.15 4.89
N ILE A 101 1.90 12.08 5.83
CA ILE A 101 2.30 13.25 6.63
C ILE A 101 2.83 14.37 5.72
N ALA A 102 3.63 14.05 4.71
CA ALA A 102 4.12 15.03 3.74
C ALA A 102 2.97 15.73 3.01
N GLN A 103 1.99 14.96 2.55
CA GLN A 103 0.79 15.49 1.88
C GLN A 103 -0.04 16.34 2.84
N ALA A 104 -0.31 15.85 4.06
CA ALA A 104 -1.07 16.60 5.08
C ALA A 104 -0.43 17.93 5.46
N MET A 105 0.90 17.98 5.58
CA MET A 105 1.64 19.23 5.83
C MET A 105 1.47 20.23 4.70
N CYS A 106 1.40 19.79 3.46
CA CYS A 106 1.20 20.66 2.31
C CYS A 106 -0.26 21.11 2.17
N GLU A 107 -1.21 20.18 2.21
CA GLU A 107 -2.65 20.45 2.08
C GLU A 107 -3.18 21.38 3.18
N SER A 108 -2.67 21.24 4.40
CA SER A 108 -3.03 22.13 5.52
C SER A 108 -2.32 23.49 5.49
N GLY A 109 -1.42 23.73 4.53
CA GLY A 109 -0.59 24.94 4.45
C GLY A 109 0.48 25.03 5.55
N LEU A 110 0.68 23.98 6.35
CA LEU A 110 1.69 23.96 7.41
C LEU A 110 3.12 23.95 6.84
N SER A 111 3.34 23.36 5.67
CA SER A 111 4.64 23.35 5.00
C SER A 111 5.15 24.73 4.61
N ALA A 112 4.26 25.70 4.37
CA ALA A 112 4.63 27.08 4.06
C ALA A 112 5.08 27.89 5.28
N LYS A 113 4.78 27.43 6.51
CA LYS A 113 5.13 28.15 7.74
C LYS A 113 6.61 27.95 8.08
N PRO A 114 7.42 29.02 8.26
CA PRO A 114 8.85 28.91 8.58
C PRO A 114 9.18 28.01 9.77
N ALA A 115 8.34 28.01 10.79
CA ALA A 115 8.49 27.17 11.99
C ALA A 115 8.50 25.65 11.66
N ASN A 116 7.89 25.25 10.54
CA ASN A 116 7.77 23.86 10.13
C ASN A 116 8.78 23.45 9.05
N HIS A 117 9.60 24.37 8.54
CA HIS A 117 10.54 24.06 7.46
C HIS A 117 11.55 22.96 7.85
N GLU A 118 11.97 22.91 9.11
CA GLU A 118 12.91 21.89 9.56
C GLU A 118 12.28 20.48 9.54
N ILE A 119 11.06 20.35 10.04
CA ILE A 119 10.36 19.05 10.00
C ILE A 119 10.06 18.66 8.55
N CYS A 120 9.65 19.59 7.69
CA CYS A 120 9.43 19.29 6.26
C CYS A 120 10.72 18.86 5.56
N ARG A 121 11.89 19.46 5.86
CA ARG A 121 13.18 18.99 5.35
C ARG A 121 13.54 17.58 5.82
N ARG A 122 13.25 17.27 7.08
CA ARG A 122 13.47 15.92 7.62
C ARG A 122 12.56 14.88 6.97
N ILE A 123 11.28 15.18 6.76
CA ILE A 123 10.34 14.35 6.02
C ILE A 123 10.89 14.10 4.60
N LEU A 124 11.25 15.16 3.89
CA LEU A 124 11.76 15.06 2.52
C LEU A 124 13.08 14.28 2.44
N SER A 125 13.97 14.45 3.41
CA SER A 125 15.22 13.68 3.52
C SER A 125 14.94 12.20 3.78
N TRP A 126 13.94 11.86 4.58
CA TRP A 126 13.52 10.49 4.81
C TRP A 126 12.97 9.85 3.54
N LEU A 127 12.09 10.53 2.82
CA LEU A 127 11.56 10.07 1.52
C LEU A 127 12.70 9.85 0.52
N ASP A 128 13.68 10.77 0.48
CA ASP A 128 14.89 10.60 -0.37
C ASP A 128 15.68 9.34 -0.01
N MET A 129 15.90 9.09 1.29
CA MET A 129 16.63 7.91 1.75
C MET A 129 15.90 6.60 1.45
N CYS A 130 14.58 6.60 1.51
CA CYS A 130 13.76 5.41 1.33
C CYS A 130 13.58 5.00 -0.13
N GLN A 131 13.84 5.88 -1.10
CA GLN A 131 13.73 5.50 -2.52
C GLN A 131 14.77 4.45 -2.89
N ILE A 132 14.32 3.36 -3.53
CA ILE A 132 15.17 2.30 -4.07
C ILE A 132 15.87 2.84 -5.33
N ARG A 133 17.20 2.81 -5.33
CA ARG A 133 18.02 3.43 -6.40
C ARG A 133 18.54 2.46 -7.44
N GLU A 134 18.44 1.17 -7.15
CA GLU A 134 18.97 0.09 -7.99
C GLU A 134 18.02 -1.10 -8.01
N ASN A 135 18.05 -1.85 -9.08
CA ASN A 135 17.33 -3.12 -9.13
C ASN A 135 18.01 -4.17 -8.24
N PRO A 136 17.26 -5.15 -7.68
CA PRO A 136 17.85 -6.23 -6.92
C PRO A 136 18.88 -7.00 -7.76
N ARG A 137 19.97 -7.41 -7.13
CA ARG A 137 20.92 -8.29 -7.77
C ARG A 137 20.23 -9.58 -8.21
N PHE A 138 20.54 -10.00 -9.43
CA PHE A 138 19.98 -11.23 -9.99
C PHE A 138 18.44 -11.26 -10.03
N HIS A 139 17.77 -10.10 -10.11
CA HIS A 139 16.31 -10.01 -10.04
C HIS A 139 15.61 -11.03 -10.97
N ARG A 140 16.06 -11.17 -12.23
CA ARG A 140 15.49 -12.12 -13.17
C ARG A 140 15.62 -13.58 -12.73
N THR A 141 16.76 -13.98 -12.13
CA THR A 141 17.00 -15.35 -11.65
C THR A 141 16.44 -15.61 -10.24
N ALA A 142 16.07 -14.56 -9.54
CA ALA A 142 15.39 -14.60 -8.25
C ALA A 142 13.86 -14.44 -8.39
N TYR A 143 13.35 -14.39 -9.63
CA TYR A 143 11.93 -14.13 -9.92
C TYR A 143 11.42 -12.81 -9.35
N ARG A 144 12.30 -11.80 -9.27
CA ARG A 144 11.98 -10.45 -8.79
C ARG A 144 11.82 -9.49 -9.97
N PHE A 145 10.93 -8.51 -9.80
CA PHE A 145 10.72 -7.42 -10.75
C PHE A 145 11.72 -6.29 -10.55
N ALA A 146 11.73 -5.34 -11.48
CA ALA A 146 12.48 -4.11 -11.33
C ALA A 146 11.93 -3.29 -10.15
N THR A 147 12.83 -2.68 -9.37
CA THR A 147 12.45 -1.88 -8.21
C THR A 147 13.08 -0.49 -8.21
N LYS A 148 13.98 -0.21 -9.16
CA LYS A 148 14.64 1.10 -9.28
C LYS A 148 13.59 2.20 -9.47
N GLY A 149 13.59 3.19 -8.60
CA GLY A 149 12.62 4.30 -8.59
C GLY A 149 11.45 4.08 -7.62
N ALA A 150 11.32 2.88 -7.05
CA ALA A 150 10.24 2.55 -6.12
C ALA A 150 10.45 3.16 -4.73
N TRP A 151 9.33 3.28 -4.04
CA TRP A 151 9.27 3.34 -2.58
C TRP A 151 8.57 2.09 -2.05
N PRO A 152 9.15 1.40 -1.05
CA PRO A 152 8.53 0.25 -0.39
C PRO A 152 7.52 0.70 0.67
N PHE A 153 6.89 -0.24 1.37
CA PHE A 153 5.92 0.08 2.43
C PHE A 153 6.59 0.59 3.71
N SER A 154 7.72 -0.01 4.11
CA SER A 154 8.41 0.32 5.36
C SER A 154 9.65 1.21 5.14
N THR A 155 10.79 0.59 4.92
CA THR A 155 12.07 1.24 4.68
C THR A 155 12.68 0.74 3.38
N ARG A 156 13.70 1.43 2.86
CA ARG A 156 14.42 0.97 1.64
C ARG A 156 14.92 -0.46 1.75
N GLU A 157 15.24 -0.93 2.94
CA GLU A 157 15.77 -2.27 3.18
C GLU A 157 14.78 -3.37 2.86
N GLN A 158 13.47 -3.10 2.91
CA GLN A 158 12.45 -4.04 2.45
C GLN A 158 12.68 -4.48 1.00
N GLY A 159 13.19 -3.59 0.15
CA GLY A 159 13.67 -3.92 -1.19
C GLY A 159 12.61 -4.33 -2.20
N TYR A 160 11.33 -4.28 -1.85
CA TYR A 160 10.20 -4.51 -2.75
C TYR A 160 9.59 -3.22 -3.26
N THR A 161 9.19 -3.20 -4.51
CA THR A 161 8.27 -2.19 -5.01
C THR A 161 6.93 -2.40 -4.33
N VAL A 162 6.30 -1.32 -3.91
CA VAL A 162 4.88 -1.31 -3.55
C VAL A 162 4.25 -0.18 -4.34
N SER A 163 3.33 -0.48 -5.23
CA SER A 163 2.91 0.46 -6.27
C SER A 163 2.21 1.71 -5.73
N ASP A 164 1.31 1.54 -4.76
CA ASP A 164 0.64 2.65 -4.06
C ASP A 164 1.62 3.45 -3.21
N CYS A 165 2.48 2.79 -2.42
CA CYS A 165 3.52 3.47 -1.64
C CYS A 165 4.50 4.25 -2.55
N THR A 166 4.80 3.71 -3.72
CA THR A 166 5.63 4.39 -4.73
C THR A 166 4.93 5.64 -5.25
N ALA A 167 3.64 5.56 -5.52
CA ALA A 167 2.84 6.69 -5.97
C ALA A 167 2.64 7.74 -4.86
N GLU A 168 2.35 7.31 -3.63
CA GLU A 168 2.19 8.22 -2.49
C GLU A 168 3.52 8.89 -2.10
N GLY A 169 4.64 8.14 -2.17
CA GLY A 169 5.98 8.70 -2.02
C GLY A 169 6.32 9.75 -3.09
N LEU A 170 5.95 9.48 -4.35
CA LEU A 170 6.08 10.45 -5.44
C LEU A 170 5.27 11.72 -5.16
N LYS A 171 4.01 11.60 -4.76
CA LYS A 171 3.14 12.72 -4.39
C LYS A 171 3.76 13.54 -3.26
N GLY A 172 4.15 12.89 -2.16
CA GLY A 172 4.76 13.57 -1.01
C GLY A 172 6.04 14.34 -1.36
N VAL A 173 6.91 13.75 -2.20
CA VAL A 173 8.12 14.42 -2.70
C VAL A 173 7.77 15.62 -3.57
N LEU A 174 6.88 15.46 -4.55
CA LEU A 174 6.48 16.56 -5.44
C LEU A 174 5.85 17.71 -4.66
N MET A 175 4.96 17.43 -3.73
CA MET A 175 4.29 18.45 -2.92
C MET A 175 5.32 19.24 -2.07
N LEU A 176 6.27 18.58 -1.43
CA LEU A 176 7.27 19.26 -0.63
C LEU A 176 8.32 19.99 -1.47
N GLN A 177 8.77 19.43 -2.60
CA GLN A 177 9.81 20.03 -3.44
C GLN A 177 9.30 21.16 -4.34
N GLU A 178 8.08 21.01 -4.85
CA GLU A 178 7.54 21.91 -5.90
C GLU A 178 6.43 22.84 -5.40
N ALA A 179 5.51 22.31 -4.60
CA ALA A 179 4.28 23.03 -4.24
C ALA A 179 4.36 23.80 -2.93
N SER A 180 5.31 23.49 -2.04
CA SER A 180 5.36 24.08 -0.70
C SER A 180 5.69 25.61 -0.69
N GLY A 181 6.18 26.14 -1.82
CA GLY A 181 6.64 27.53 -1.91
C GLY A 181 7.85 27.86 -1.03
N ALA A 182 8.33 26.89 -0.26
CA ALA A 182 9.43 27.06 0.66
C ALA A 182 10.73 26.49 0.06
N SER A 183 11.86 27.08 0.42
CA SER A 183 13.19 26.56 0.03
C SER A 183 13.56 25.35 0.90
N LEU A 184 12.89 24.21 0.67
CA LEU A 184 13.16 22.97 1.38
C LEU A 184 14.30 22.16 0.77
N GLY A 185 14.75 22.54 -0.45
CA GLY A 185 15.72 21.79 -1.25
C GLY A 185 15.06 20.76 -2.16
N ARG A 186 15.85 20.13 -3.03
CA ARG A 186 15.43 19.10 -4.00
C ARG A 186 16.33 17.86 -3.91
N PRO A 187 16.29 17.11 -2.81
CA PRO A 187 17.14 15.92 -2.66
C PRO A 187 16.80 14.81 -3.67
N VAL A 188 15.53 14.68 -4.05
CA VAL A 188 15.13 13.73 -5.11
C VAL A 188 15.24 14.44 -6.46
N SER A 189 16.24 14.05 -7.25
CA SER A 189 16.48 14.65 -8.56
C SER A 189 15.37 14.30 -9.57
N GLN A 190 15.17 15.16 -10.57
CA GLN A 190 14.22 14.94 -11.67
C GLN A 190 14.43 13.58 -12.35
N ARG A 191 15.69 13.17 -12.58
CA ARG A 191 15.99 11.84 -13.11
C ARG A 191 15.37 10.73 -12.24
N ARG A 192 15.47 10.85 -10.93
CA ARG A 192 14.95 9.83 -10.00
C ARG A 192 13.43 9.82 -9.94
N LEU A 193 12.78 10.98 -10.12
CA LEU A 193 11.33 11.05 -10.30
C LEU A 193 10.90 10.38 -11.61
N ARG A 194 11.68 10.57 -12.69
CA ARG A 194 11.44 9.87 -13.97
C ARG A 194 11.66 8.36 -13.86
N ASP A 195 12.67 7.90 -13.10
CA ASP A 195 12.85 6.46 -12.80
C ASP A 195 11.58 5.88 -12.11
N THR A 196 10.91 6.65 -11.26
CA THR A 196 9.64 6.26 -10.64
C THR A 196 8.51 6.13 -11.66
N VAL A 197 8.39 7.09 -12.57
CA VAL A 197 7.38 7.05 -13.63
C VAL A 197 7.60 5.85 -14.55
N ASP A 198 8.85 5.58 -14.96
CA ASP A 198 9.20 4.42 -15.76
C ASP A 198 8.79 3.12 -15.09
N LEU A 199 9.03 3.01 -13.79
CA LEU A 199 8.63 1.86 -13.00
C LEU A 199 7.10 1.71 -12.96
N LEU A 200 6.37 2.76 -12.56
CA LEU A 200 4.91 2.71 -12.45
C LEU A 200 4.26 2.37 -13.80
N LEU A 201 4.72 2.96 -14.90
CA LEU A 201 4.22 2.61 -16.23
C LEU A 201 4.47 1.14 -16.59
N SER A 202 5.59 0.56 -16.14
CA SER A 202 5.93 -0.85 -16.39
C SER A 202 5.11 -1.84 -15.57
N MET A 203 4.48 -1.39 -14.48
CA MET A 203 3.70 -2.24 -13.56
C MET A 203 2.23 -2.36 -13.93
N GLN A 204 1.73 -1.61 -14.91
CA GLN A 204 0.33 -1.67 -15.29
C GLN A 204 -0.04 -3.02 -15.90
N ASN A 205 -1.04 -3.67 -15.34
CA ASN A 205 -1.58 -4.91 -15.89
C ASN A 205 -2.42 -4.66 -17.18
N PRO A 206 -2.58 -5.66 -18.04
CA PRO A 206 -3.35 -5.50 -19.28
C PRO A 206 -4.78 -5.00 -19.08
N GLY A 207 -5.41 -5.30 -17.94
CA GLY A 207 -6.73 -4.79 -17.54
C GLY A 207 -6.75 -3.34 -17.06
N GLY A 208 -5.61 -2.65 -17.03
CA GLY A 208 -5.48 -1.26 -16.60
C GLY A 208 -5.21 -1.05 -15.11
N GLY A 209 -5.48 -2.07 -14.28
CA GLY A 209 -5.26 -2.00 -12.85
C GLY A 209 -3.81 -2.26 -12.44
N TYR A 210 -3.48 -1.91 -11.20
CA TYR A 210 -2.18 -2.13 -10.59
C TYR A 210 -2.29 -3.07 -9.40
N ALA A 211 -1.33 -3.98 -9.29
CA ALA A 211 -1.13 -4.83 -8.13
C ALA A 211 -0.12 -4.21 -7.17
N SER A 212 0.05 -4.78 -5.98
CA SER A 212 0.90 -4.18 -4.95
C SER A 212 2.38 -4.29 -5.30
N TYR A 213 2.87 -5.50 -5.50
CA TYR A 213 4.32 -5.76 -5.56
C TYR A 213 4.83 -5.98 -6.98
N GLU A 214 4.04 -6.61 -7.83
CA GLU A 214 4.45 -6.99 -9.18
C GLU A 214 3.23 -7.12 -10.12
N THR A 215 3.46 -7.33 -11.40
CA THR A 215 2.35 -7.60 -12.33
C THR A 215 1.78 -9.01 -12.10
N ILE A 216 0.53 -9.21 -12.49
CA ILE A 216 -0.14 -10.52 -12.38
C ILE A 216 0.60 -11.55 -13.28
N ASN A 217 1.16 -12.57 -12.67
CA ASN A 217 2.05 -13.53 -13.35
C ASN A 217 1.54 -14.96 -13.42
N GLY A 218 0.36 -15.22 -12.90
CA GLY A 218 -0.16 -16.58 -12.85
C GLY A 218 -1.66 -16.62 -13.00
N PRO A 219 -2.20 -17.80 -13.32
CA PRO A 219 -3.64 -17.99 -13.39
C PRO A 219 -4.24 -18.13 -11.99
N SER A 220 -5.41 -17.55 -11.78
CA SER A 220 -6.11 -17.56 -10.48
C SER A 220 -6.44 -18.96 -9.95
N PHE A 221 -6.48 -20.00 -10.80
CA PHE A 221 -6.71 -21.35 -10.31
C PHE A 221 -5.59 -21.86 -9.38
N THR A 222 -4.40 -21.23 -9.39
CA THR A 222 -3.31 -21.58 -8.45
C THR A 222 -3.69 -21.32 -7.00
N GLU A 223 -4.69 -20.48 -6.74
CA GLU A 223 -5.25 -20.29 -5.39
C GLU A 223 -5.84 -21.59 -4.80
N TRP A 224 -6.22 -22.56 -5.63
CA TRP A 224 -6.64 -23.88 -5.15
C TRP A 224 -5.52 -24.66 -4.46
N LEU A 225 -4.27 -24.26 -4.69
CA LEU A 225 -3.07 -24.85 -4.09
C LEU A 225 -2.58 -24.04 -2.89
N ASN A 226 -3.27 -22.96 -2.52
CA ASN A 226 -2.90 -22.13 -1.38
C ASN A 226 -2.91 -22.96 -0.08
N PRO A 227 -1.75 -23.11 0.59
CA PRO A 227 -1.66 -23.88 1.83
C PRO A 227 -2.02 -23.04 3.07
N ALA A 228 -2.18 -21.72 2.94
CA ALA A 228 -2.46 -20.84 4.07
C ALA A 228 -3.93 -20.93 4.48
N GLU A 229 -4.17 -21.01 5.79
CA GLU A 229 -5.52 -20.97 6.35
C GLU A 229 -5.98 -19.55 6.67
N VAL A 230 -5.02 -18.63 6.88
CA VAL A 230 -5.27 -17.26 7.34
C VAL A 230 -5.40 -16.28 6.18
N PHE A 231 -4.72 -16.53 5.06
CA PHE A 231 -4.72 -15.63 3.90
C PHE A 231 -5.28 -16.32 2.67
N GLY A 232 -6.26 -15.69 2.03
CA GLY A 232 -6.70 -16.00 0.68
C GLY A 232 -5.90 -15.19 -0.36
N ASN A 233 -6.06 -15.52 -1.64
CA ASN A 233 -5.55 -14.75 -2.78
C ASN A 233 -4.06 -14.34 -2.68
N ILE A 234 -3.18 -15.29 -2.28
CA ILE A 234 -1.74 -15.04 -2.09
C ILE A 234 -0.84 -15.80 -3.06
N MET A 235 -1.40 -16.67 -3.91
CA MET A 235 -0.61 -17.45 -4.84
C MET A 235 -0.23 -16.70 -6.10
N VAL A 236 -0.97 -15.65 -6.43
CA VAL A 236 -0.70 -14.69 -7.51
C VAL A 236 -1.05 -13.29 -7.05
N GLU A 237 -0.50 -12.29 -7.74
CA GLU A 237 -0.91 -10.90 -7.54
C GLU A 237 -2.27 -10.61 -8.17
N TYR A 238 -2.98 -9.65 -7.60
CA TYR A 238 -4.25 -9.12 -8.09
C TYR A 238 -4.16 -7.62 -8.26
N ALA A 239 -4.95 -7.06 -9.17
CA ALA A 239 -5.09 -5.63 -9.25
C ALA A 239 -6.07 -5.13 -8.19
N TYR A 240 -5.67 -4.08 -7.47
CA TYR A 240 -6.47 -3.48 -6.40
C TYR A 240 -6.91 -2.06 -6.75
N PRO A 241 -8.12 -1.65 -6.36
CA PRO A 241 -8.56 -0.26 -6.50
C PRO A 241 -7.58 0.73 -5.86
N GLU A 242 -7.11 0.46 -4.64
CA GLU A 242 -6.19 1.33 -3.88
C GLU A 242 -4.88 1.56 -4.65
N CYS A 243 -4.22 0.49 -5.06
CA CYS A 243 -2.97 0.59 -5.82
C CYS A 243 -3.18 1.37 -7.12
N THR A 244 -4.30 1.10 -7.80
CA THR A 244 -4.62 1.74 -9.07
C THR A 244 -4.92 3.23 -8.89
N THR A 245 -5.68 3.59 -7.86
CA THR A 245 -6.04 4.99 -7.57
C THR A 245 -4.84 5.83 -7.17
N SER A 246 -3.98 5.32 -6.28
CA SER A 246 -2.74 5.99 -5.90
C SER A 246 -1.83 6.25 -7.11
N VAL A 247 -1.69 5.26 -8.01
CA VAL A 247 -0.87 5.44 -9.22
C VAL A 247 -1.46 6.49 -10.15
N VAL A 248 -2.78 6.54 -10.35
CA VAL A 248 -3.43 7.59 -11.14
C VAL A 248 -3.14 8.97 -10.57
N SER A 249 -3.33 9.16 -9.26
CA SER A 249 -3.08 10.42 -8.57
C SER A 249 -1.61 10.85 -8.68
N GLY A 250 -0.68 9.93 -8.42
CA GLY A 250 0.76 10.20 -8.48
C GLY A 250 1.24 10.57 -9.89
N LEU A 251 0.80 9.84 -10.94
CA LEU A 251 1.16 10.12 -12.32
C LEU A 251 0.58 11.46 -12.80
N ARG A 252 -0.67 11.76 -12.46
CA ARG A 252 -1.30 13.06 -12.79
C ARG A 252 -0.63 14.23 -12.08
N MET A 253 -0.22 14.05 -10.84
CA MET A 253 0.54 15.08 -10.13
C MET A 253 1.91 15.29 -10.79
N PHE A 254 2.61 14.22 -11.17
CA PHE A 254 3.91 14.33 -11.85
C PHE A 254 3.82 15.15 -13.16
N GLN A 255 2.77 14.95 -13.96
CA GLN A 255 2.58 15.68 -15.22
C GLN A 255 2.42 17.21 -15.03
N GLN A 256 2.13 17.70 -13.82
CA GLN A 256 2.07 19.14 -13.55
C GLN A 256 3.48 19.78 -13.49
N TYR A 257 4.52 18.98 -13.31
CA TYR A 257 5.89 19.44 -13.09
C TYR A 257 6.90 18.96 -14.15
N ASP A 258 6.56 17.92 -14.91
CA ASP A 258 7.45 17.34 -15.93
C ASP A 258 6.59 16.71 -17.05
N ASP A 259 6.94 17.02 -18.30
CA ASP A 259 6.25 16.48 -19.50
C ASP A 259 6.78 15.11 -19.94
N TYR A 260 7.69 14.51 -19.14
CA TYR A 260 8.30 13.22 -19.44
C TYR A 260 7.25 12.11 -19.62
N ARG A 261 7.26 11.47 -20.79
CA ARG A 261 6.36 10.38 -21.18
C ARG A 261 4.85 10.70 -21.03
N SER A 262 4.46 11.97 -21.19
CA SER A 262 3.09 12.42 -20.94
C SER A 262 2.03 11.64 -21.73
N ALA A 263 2.27 11.33 -22.99
CA ALA A 263 1.34 10.52 -23.80
C ALA A 263 1.16 9.08 -23.25
N GLU A 264 2.22 8.49 -22.72
CA GLU A 264 2.15 7.15 -22.13
C GLU A 264 1.45 7.18 -20.76
N ILE A 265 1.68 8.24 -19.98
CA ILE A 265 0.95 8.49 -18.74
C ILE A 265 -0.55 8.67 -19.04
N ASP A 266 -0.91 9.47 -20.05
CA ASP A 266 -2.32 9.67 -20.43
C ASP A 266 -2.99 8.35 -20.79
N ALA A 267 -2.34 7.53 -21.61
CA ALA A 267 -2.86 6.23 -21.99
C ALA A 267 -2.95 5.26 -20.80
N ALA A 268 -1.99 5.31 -19.87
CA ALA A 268 -2.03 4.48 -18.67
C ALA A 268 -3.16 4.90 -17.71
N VAL A 269 -3.32 6.20 -17.49
CA VAL A 269 -4.40 6.75 -16.66
C VAL A 269 -5.77 6.45 -17.25
N GLU A 270 -5.96 6.57 -18.56
CA GLU A 270 -7.22 6.21 -19.22
C GLU A 270 -7.61 4.74 -18.94
N ARG A 271 -6.67 3.81 -19.09
CA ARG A 271 -6.91 2.40 -18.78
C ARG A 271 -7.18 2.17 -17.28
N ALA A 272 -6.46 2.86 -16.41
CA ALA A 272 -6.62 2.76 -14.96
C ALA A 272 -7.99 3.31 -14.51
N VAL A 273 -8.42 4.45 -15.04
CA VAL A 273 -9.76 5.01 -14.76
C VAL A 273 -10.86 4.05 -15.24
N LYS A 274 -10.69 3.42 -16.40
CA LYS A 274 -11.63 2.40 -16.85
C LYS A 274 -11.72 1.22 -15.89
N TYR A 275 -10.58 0.78 -15.34
CA TYR A 275 -10.54 -0.25 -14.29
C TYR A 275 -11.27 0.21 -13.04
N ILE A 276 -10.97 1.41 -12.50
CA ILE A 276 -11.59 1.97 -11.30
C ILE A 276 -13.12 2.08 -11.46
N LEU A 277 -13.58 2.62 -12.57
CA LEU A 277 -15.01 2.74 -12.86
C LEU A 277 -15.68 1.37 -13.02
N GLY A 278 -14.99 0.41 -13.61
CA GLY A 278 -15.45 -0.98 -13.74
C GLY A 278 -15.53 -1.74 -12.43
N ALA A 279 -14.71 -1.36 -11.44
CA ALA A 279 -14.72 -1.93 -10.10
C ALA A 279 -15.78 -1.32 -9.17
N GLN A 280 -16.45 -0.22 -9.59
CA GLN A 280 -17.51 0.41 -8.81
C GLN A 280 -18.73 -0.52 -8.71
N ARG A 281 -19.19 -0.74 -7.51
CA ARG A 281 -20.35 -1.58 -7.20
C ARG A 281 -21.67 -0.86 -7.59
N PRO A 282 -22.77 -1.60 -7.73
CA PRO A 282 -24.07 -1.00 -8.08
C PRO A 282 -24.57 0.06 -7.09
N ASP A 283 -24.20 -0.06 -5.80
CA ASP A 283 -24.53 0.90 -4.75
C ASP A 283 -23.65 2.17 -4.76
N GLY A 284 -22.68 2.25 -5.67
CA GLY A 284 -21.75 3.38 -5.81
C GLY A 284 -20.45 3.22 -5.01
N SER A 285 -20.28 2.15 -4.24
CA SER A 285 -19.08 1.90 -3.45
C SER A 285 -17.96 1.22 -4.24
N TRP A 286 -16.77 1.18 -3.63
CA TRP A 286 -15.66 0.28 -3.98
C TRP A 286 -15.29 -0.54 -2.76
N TYR A 287 -14.84 -1.76 -2.99
CA TYR A 287 -14.31 -2.62 -1.95
C TYR A 287 -12.79 -2.46 -1.87
N GLY A 288 -12.28 -2.14 -0.69
CA GLY A 288 -10.86 -2.01 -0.41
C GLY A 288 -10.31 -3.24 0.32
N SER A 289 -9.07 -3.62 0.01
CA SER A 289 -8.43 -4.83 0.53
C SER A 289 -7.42 -4.58 1.63
N TRP A 290 -6.95 -3.33 1.81
CA TRP A 290 -5.85 -3.02 2.72
C TRP A 290 -6.29 -2.32 4.02
N ALA A 291 -7.50 -1.79 4.05
CA ALA A 291 -8.14 -1.24 5.25
C ALA A 291 -9.62 -1.59 5.29
N ILE A 292 -10.34 -1.16 6.29
CA ILE A 292 -11.79 -1.32 6.46
C ILE A 292 -12.49 -0.20 5.71
N CYS A 293 -13.36 -0.61 4.83
CA CYS A 293 -13.00 -1.16 3.54
C CYS A 293 -13.70 -0.33 2.49
N PHE A 294 -15.01 0.02 2.67
CA PHE A 294 -15.78 0.77 1.66
C PHE A 294 -15.58 2.28 1.74
N THR A 295 -15.56 2.86 2.95
CA THR A 295 -15.30 4.29 3.15
C THR A 295 -13.88 4.65 2.71
N TYR A 296 -12.92 3.83 3.11
CA TYR A 296 -11.52 3.91 2.72
C TYR A 296 -11.33 3.86 1.20
N ALA A 297 -11.91 2.83 0.54
CA ALA A 297 -11.80 2.69 -0.92
C ALA A 297 -12.49 3.83 -1.68
N ALA A 298 -13.61 4.34 -1.16
CA ALA A 298 -14.31 5.48 -1.76
C ALA A 298 -13.44 6.76 -1.71
N MET A 299 -12.71 7.01 -0.62
CA MET A 299 -11.80 8.15 -0.52
C MET A 299 -10.75 8.09 -1.64
N PHE A 300 -10.03 6.97 -1.77
CA PHE A 300 -8.99 6.81 -2.79
C PHE A 300 -9.56 6.91 -4.21
N ALA A 301 -10.71 6.30 -4.46
CA ALA A 301 -11.35 6.37 -5.77
C ALA A 301 -11.73 7.80 -6.14
N LEU A 302 -12.34 8.56 -5.23
CA LEU A 302 -12.76 9.94 -5.48
C LEU A 302 -11.57 10.89 -5.65
N GLU A 303 -10.47 10.71 -4.91
CA GLU A 303 -9.23 11.45 -5.13
C GLU A 303 -8.68 11.22 -6.52
N SER A 304 -8.53 9.97 -6.92
CA SER A 304 -7.96 9.62 -8.23
C SER A 304 -8.83 10.09 -9.39
N LEU A 305 -10.14 9.96 -9.26
CA LEU A 305 -11.09 10.43 -10.25
C LEU A 305 -11.04 11.95 -10.41
N LYS A 306 -10.89 12.70 -9.32
CA LYS A 306 -10.63 14.16 -9.36
C LYS A 306 -9.37 14.48 -10.17
N HIS A 307 -8.26 13.80 -9.90
CA HIS A 307 -7.02 13.98 -10.65
C HIS A 307 -7.15 13.61 -12.13
N ALA A 308 -8.09 12.73 -12.46
CA ALA A 308 -8.44 12.37 -13.84
C ALA A 308 -9.52 13.29 -14.46
N GLY A 309 -9.98 14.32 -13.76
CA GLY A 309 -10.95 15.31 -14.25
C GLY A 309 -12.42 14.95 -14.00
N TYR A 310 -12.71 13.93 -13.20
CA TYR A 310 -14.07 13.53 -12.83
C TYR A 310 -14.48 14.14 -11.50
N THR A 311 -15.61 14.82 -11.47
CA THR A 311 -16.15 15.48 -10.27
C THR A 311 -17.63 15.17 -10.10
N TYR A 312 -18.22 15.59 -8.99
CA TYR A 312 -19.67 15.50 -8.74
C TYR A 312 -20.48 16.16 -9.87
N GLU A 313 -20.01 17.27 -10.40
CA GLU A 313 -20.71 18.03 -11.44
C GLU A 313 -20.81 17.26 -12.77
N ASN A 314 -19.72 16.62 -13.19
CA ASN A 314 -19.58 16.04 -14.52
C ASN A 314 -19.63 14.51 -14.59
N SER A 315 -19.72 13.80 -13.44
CA SER A 315 -19.58 12.33 -13.43
C SER A 315 -20.67 11.65 -12.62
N GLU A 316 -21.44 10.77 -13.25
CA GLU A 316 -22.44 9.95 -12.58
C GLU A 316 -21.83 8.94 -11.59
N PRO A 317 -20.75 8.23 -11.88
CA PRO A 317 -20.07 7.39 -10.90
C PRO A 317 -19.65 8.15 -9.63
N VAL A 318 -19.17 9.39 -9.76
CA VAL A 318 -18.80 10.24 -8.60
C VAL A 318 -20.04 10.60 -7.78
N ARG A 319 -21.16 10.97 -8.44
CA ARG A 319 -22.43 11.23 -7.73
C ARG A 319 -22.93 10.02 -6.96
N ARG A 320 -22.87 8.83 -7.57
CA ARG A 320 -23.27 7.58 -6.87
C ARG A 320 -22.38 7.31 -5.65
N ALA A 321 -21.08 7.55 -5.75
CA ALA A 321 -20.16 7.40 -4.62
C ALA A 321 -20.48 8.38 -3.48
N CYS A 322 -20.78 9.65 -3.80
CA CYS A 322 -21.24 10.61 -2.79
C CYS A 322 -22.56 10.18 -2.16
N THR A 323 -23.51 9.68 -2.94
CA THR A 323 -24.78 9.14 -2.42
C THR A 323 -24.53 7.95 -1.48
N PHE A 324 -23.64 7.05 -1.86
CA PHE A 324 -23.22 5.95 -0.99
C PHE A 324 -22.66 6.45 0.34
N LEU A 325 -21.65 7.32 0.32
CA LEU A 325 -21.04 7.86 1.54
C LEU A 325 -22.08 8.53 2.44
N LEU A 326 -22.92 9.40 1.88
CA LEU A 326 -23.95 10.12 2.64
C LEU A 326 -25.00 9.18 3.23
N SER A 327 -25.35 8.08 2.55
CA SER A 327 -26.28 7.07 3.07
C SER A 327 -25.72 6.34 4.31
N LYS A 328 -24.41 6.42 4.56
CA LYS A 328 -23.73 5.82 5.71
C LYS A 328 -23.43 6.83 6.82
N GLN A 329 -23.68 8.12 6.59
CA GLN A 329 -23.51 9.14 7.62
C GLN A 329 -24.50 8.92 8.77
N ARG A 330 -24.01 8.92 9.99
CA ARG A 330 -24.77 8.75 11.22
C ARG A 330 -25.48 10.07 11.62
N GLU A 331 -26.42 9.96 12.53
CA GLU A 331 -27.16 11.13 13.04
C GLU A 331 -26.26 12.18 13.68
N ASP A 332 -25.16 11.75 14.33
CA ASP A 332 -24.16 12.62 14.93
C ASP A 332 -23.21 13.29 13.91
N GLY A 333 -23.36 12.99 12.62
CA GLY A 333 -22.55 13.51 11.54
C GLY A 333 -21.30 12.69 11.22
N SER A 334 -21.05 11.60 11.95
CA SER A 334 -19.88 10.73 11.77
C SER A 334 -20.11 9.60 10.77
N TRP A 335 -19.02 8.87 10.49
CA TRP A 335 -19.04 7.55 9.87
C TRP A 335 -18.41 6.53 10.80
N GLY A 336 -18.86 5.29 10.69
CA GLY A 336 -18.29 4.16 11.39
C GLY A 336 -18.52 2.88 10.61
N GLU A 337 -17.44 2.15 10.33
CA GLU A 337 -17.46 0.90 9.57
C GLU A 337 -16.76 -0.20 10.36
N SER A 338 -17.41 -1.37 10.46
CA SER A 338 -16.89 -2.52 11.17
C SER A 338 -15.94 -3.36 10.31
N TYR A 339 -14.95 -3.99 10.94
CA TYR A 339 -14.10 -5.01 10.30
C TYR A 339 -14.92 -6.17 9.68
N LYS A 340 -16.15 -6.38 10.13
CA LYS A 340 -17.06 -7.36 9.54
C LYS A 340 -17.41 -7.05 8.08
N SER A 341 -17.28 -5.80 7.64
CA SER A 341 -17.38 -5.46 6.21
C SER A 341 -16.40 -6.25 5.36
N CYS A 342 -15.22 -6.53 5.91
CA CYS A 342 -14.19 -7.32 5.26
C CYS A 342 -14.58 -8.80 5.13
N GLU A 343 -15.28 -9.35 6.11
CA GLU A 343 -15.70 -10.75 6.11
C GLU A 343 -16.94 -10.98 5.21
N THR A 344 -17.86 -10.02 5.25
CA THR A 344 -19.15 -10.14 4.55
C THR A 344 -19.12 -9.63 3.13
N HIS A 345 -18.12 -8.84 2.77
CA HIS A 345 -18.06 -8.05 1.53
C HIS A 345 -19.25 -7.09 1.35
N GLU A 346 -19.87 -6.69 2.46
CA GLU A 346 -20.96 -5.71 2.52
C GLU A 346 -20.66 -4.69 3.61
N TYR A 347 -21.13 -3.43 3.42
CA TYR A 347 -20.93 -2.39 4.43
C TYR A 347 -21.67 -2.74 5.72
N VAL A 348 -20.93 -2.99 6.78
CA VAL A 348 -21.46 -3.20 8.13
C VAL A 348 -21.20 -1.97 8.97
N GLN A 349 -22.24 -1.24 9.33
CA GLN A 349 -22.13 -0.03 10.15
C GLN A 349 -21.64 -0.36 11.56
N SER A 350 -20.80 0.50 12.10
CA SER A 350 -20.25 0.45 13.45
C SER A 350 -20.51 1.75 14.19
N ASP A 351 -20.01 1.85 15.41
CA ASP A 351 -19.96 3.10 16.14
C ASP A 351 -19.10 4.14 15.42
N SER A 352 -19.31 5.39 15.77
CA SER A 352 -18.62 6.55 15.23
C SER A 352 -17.10 6.42 15.37
N GLN A 353 -16.36 6.66 14.29
CA GLN A 353 -14.89 6.59 14.25
C GLN A 353 -14.33 7.85 13.60
N VAL A 354 -13.31 8.43 14.22
CA VAL A 354 -12.63 9.63 13.67
C VAL A 354 -11.98 9.32 12.32
N VAL A 355 -11.35 8.15 12.17
CA VAL A 355 -10.66 7.77 10.93
C VAL A 355 -11.64 7.58 9.79
N GLN A 356 -12.71 6.78 9.99
CA GLN A 356 -13.74 6.57 8.97
C GLN A 356 -14.43 7.90 8.59
N THR A 357 -14.68 8.76 9.57
CA THR A 357 -15.24 10.09 9.33
C THR A 357 -14.31 10.96 8.50
N SER A 358 -13.01 10.93 8.79
CA SER A 358 -12.00 11.67 8.02
C SER A 358 -11.91 11.20 6.58
N TRP A 359 -11.90 9.89 6.34
CA TRP A 359 -11.89 9.34 4.98
C TRP A 359 -13.13 9.74 4.18
N ALA A 360 -14.31 9.68 4.81
CA ALA A 360 -15.56 10.06 4.14
C ALA A 360 -15.55 11.53 3.72
N ILE A 361 -15.16 12.46 4.60
CA ILE A 361 -15.13 13.90 4.25
C ILE A 361 -14.05 14.23 3.23
N ILE A 362 -12.87 13.60 3.30
CA ILE A 362 -11.82 13.77 2.28
C ILE A 362 -12.35 13.32 0.92
N GLY A 363 -13.02 12.17 0.85
CA GLY A 363 -13.65 11.69 -0.37
C GLY A 363 -14.69 12.68 -0.92
N LEU A 364 -15.60 13.19 -0.10
CA LEU A 364 -16.60 14.18 -0.50
C LEU A 364 -15.98 15.49 -0.98
N LEU A 365 -14.91 15.96 -0.32
CA LEU A 365 -14.15 17.14 -0.75
C LEU A 365 -13.47 16.92 -2.11
N HIS A 366 -12.86 15.77 -2.32
CA HIS A 366 -12.26 15.43 -3.61
C HIS A 366 -13.31 15.32 -4.73
N ALA A 367 -14.49 14.78 -4.41
CA ALA A 367 -15.59 14.72 -5.36
C ALA A 367 -16.10 16.11 -5.78
N GLY A 368 -15.83 17.16 -5.00
CA GLY A 368 -16.46 18.48 -5.16
C GLY A 368 -17.94 18.44 -4.80
N TYR A 369 -18.30 17.68 -3.73
CA TYR A 369 -19.68 17.59 -3.27
C TYR A 369 -20.22 18.98 -2.87
N PRO A 370 -21.39 19.41 -3.38
CA PRO A 370 -21.81 20.83 -3.27
C PRO A 370 -22.37 21.23 -1.91
N GLU A 371 -22.88 20.27 -1.12
CA GLU A 371 -23.52 20.56 0.16
C GLU A 371 -22.50 20.58 1.31
N ALA A 372 -22.38 21.70 1.97
CA ALA A 372 -21.38 21.85 3.05
C ALA A 372 -21.81 21.23 4.37
N GLU A 373 -23.12 21.11 4.64
CA GLU A 373 -23.66 20.72 5.94
C GLU A 373 -23.16 19.37 6.42
N PRO A 374 -23.21 18.25 5.64
CA PRO A 374 -22.70 16.96 6.09
C PRO A 374 -21.21 16.99 6.47
N ILE A 375 -20.42 17.72 5.69
CA ILE A 375 -18.97 17.89 5.92
C ILE A 375 -18.73 18.71 7.21
N GLN A 376 -19.45 19.79 7.40
CA GLN A 376 -19.29 20.65 8.58
C GLN A 376 -19.62 19.92 9.88
N ARG A 377 -20.70 19.11 9.89
CA ARG A 377 -21.03 18.29 11.06
C ARG A 377 -19.91 17.31 11.41
N ALA A 378 -19.36 16.66 10.41
CA ALA A 378 -18.27 15.70 10.58
C ALA A 378 -16.97 16.38 11.07
N VAL A 379 -16.58 17.52 10.47
CA VAL A 379 -15.43 18.28 10.92
C VAL A 379 -15.59 18.75 12.38
N THR A 380 -16.78 19.21 12.75
CA THR A 380 -17.08 19.61 14.13
C THR A 380 -16.86 18.45 15.11
N LEU A 381 -17.32 17.24 14.76
CA LEU A 381 -17.14 16.06 15.58
C LEU A 381 -15.67 15.69 15.74
N ILE A 382 -14.88 15.70 14.64
CA ILE A 382 -13.44 15.42 14.67
C ILE A 382 -12.74 16.40 15.61
N MET A 383 -13.04 17.69 15.48
CA MET A 383 -12.46 18.75 16.34
C MET A 383 -12.81 18.55 17.82
N GLN A 384 -14.06 18.14 18.13
CA GLN A 384 -14.50 17.90 19.51
C GLN A 384 -13.84 16.69 20.16
N ARG A 385 -13.41 15.70 19.36
CA ARG A 385 -12.74 14.48 19.84
C ARG A 385 -11.23 14.61 19.93
N GLN A 386 -10.65 15.73 19.48
CA GLN A 386 -9.23 15.98 19.62
C GLN A 386 -8.83 16.05 21.09
N LEU A 387 -7.82 15.30 21.49
CA LEU A 387 -7.30 15.29 22.85
C LEU A 387 -6.43 16.54 23.11
N PRO A 388 -6.19 16.89 24.39
CA PRO A 388 -5.40 18.09 24.73
C PRO A 388 -3.97 18.11 24.17
N ASP A 389 -3.39 16.95 23.88
CA ASP A 389 -2.07 16.81 23.26
C ASP A 389 -2.10 16.91 21.72
N GLY A 390 -3.30 17.12 21.14
CA GLY A 390 -3.52 17.23 19.70
C GLY A 390 -3.76 15.91 18.98
N SER A 391 -3.70 14.79 19.68
CA SER A 391 -3.98 13.46 19.11
C SER A 391 -5.46 13.11 19.13
N TRP A 392 -5.81 11.97 18.59
CA TRP A 392 -7.12 11.31 18.70
C TRP A 392 -6.94 9.92 19.27
N ALA A 393 -7.90 9.48 20.08
CA ALA A 393 -7.89 8.11 20.61
C ALA A 393 -8.11 7.11 19.47
N GLN A 394 -7.45 5.96 19.56
CA GLN A 394 -7.79 4.81 18.72
C GLN A 394 -9.12 4.25 19.21
N GLU A 395 -10.11 4.14 18.32
CA GLU A 395 -11.47 3.78 18.69
C GLU A 395 -11.81 2.33 18.36
N GLN A 396 -11.40 1.85 17.18
CA GLN A 396 -11.66 0.48 16.72
C GLN A 396 -10.54 -0.02 15.80
N ILE A 397 -10.71 -1.23 15.28
CA ILE A 397 -9.85 -1.78 14.24
C ILE A 397 -10.16 -1.04 12.94
N GLU A 398 -9.14 -0.47 12.30
CA GLU A 398 -9.25 0.36 11.10
C GLU A 398 -8.53 -0.24 9.89
N GLY A 399 -7.71 -1.26 10.11
CA GLY A 399 -6.99 -1.98 9.08
C GLY A 399 -7.02 -3.49 9.31
N ILE A 400 -7.44 -4.23 8.30
CA ILE A 400 -7.33 -5.69 8.20
C ILE A 400 -6.91 -5.99 6.77
N PHE A 401 -5.94 -6.87 6.62
CA PHE A 401 -5.60 -7.39 5.30
C PHE A 401 -6.67 -8.39 4.85
N ASN A 402 -7.34 -8.03 3.81
CA ASN A 402 -8.47 -8.71 3.22
C ASN A 402 -8.11 -9.21 1.83
N GLN A 403 -7.37 -10.26 1.76
CA GLN A 403 -7.04 -10.85 0.46
C GLN A 403 -7.81 -12.11 0.20
#